data_019cf4c31413884876a0c78067eade99
#
_entry.id   019cf4c31413884876a0c78067eade99
#
_cell.length_a   1.000
_cell.length_b   1.000
_cell.length_c   1.000
_cell.angle_alpha   90.00
_cell.angle_beta   90.00
_cell.angle_gamma   90.00
#
_symmetry.space_group_name_H-M   'P 1'
#
loop_
_entity.id
_entity.type
_entity.pdbx_description
1 polymer ?
#
loop_
_entity_poly.entity_id
_entity_poly.type
_entity_poly.pdbx_seq_one_letter_code
_entity_poly.pdbx_strand_id
1 'polypeptide(L)'
;DKLVTGVQTCALPISAAEVTVVFGLFGLVSGSLWGRKAWGVWWQWDARLTMAFLLELIFFGYILVRNYGGPGAEKLAAAMGIFGGATAPFVYKSVDWWRTVHPKTSVMTTLGKTSPEMWYVVLFCTATILLFMGLLLAARIRLEEQRAALDELYLAAED
;
A
#
# COMPACT_ATOMS: atom_id res chain seq x y z
N ASP A 1 -9.05 -25.54 -13.96
CA ASP A 1 -9.69 -24.61 -13.01
C ASP A 1 -8.93 -24.42 -11.69
N LYS A 2 -8.31 -25.47 -11.10
CA LYS A 2 -7.56 -25.34 -9.84
C LYS A 2 -6.24 -24.55 -9.99
N LEU A 3 -5.58 -24.63 -11.16
CA LEU A 3 -4.36 -23.88 -11.46
C LEU A 3 -4.66 -22.39 -11.63
N VAL A 4 -5.71 -22.04 -12.35
CA VAL A 4 -6.16 -20.65 -12.53
C VAL A 4 -6.51 -20.00 -11.19
N THR A 5 -7.23 -20.72 -10.31
CA THR A 5 -7.56 -20.24 -8.97
C THR A 5 -6.33 -20.05 -8.08
N GLY A 6 -5.34 -20.94 -8.20
CA GLY A 6 -4.08 -20.84 -7.45
C GLY A 6 -3.23 -19.65 -7.87
N VAL A 7 -3.12 -19.38 -9.17
CA VAL A 7 -2.40 -18.21 -9.72
C VAL A 7 -3.08 -16.91 -9.29
N GLN A 8 -4.40 -16.82 -9.39
CA GLN A 8 -5.16 -15.63 -8.98
C GLN A 8 -5.04 -15.34 -7.47
N THR A 9 -5.04 -16.37 -6.63
CA THR A 9 -4.88 -16.20 -5.17
C THR A 9 -3.49 -15.70 -4.76
N CYS A 10 -2.46 -15.97 -5.58
CA CYS A 10 -1.09 -15.48 -5.33
C CYS A 10 -0.82 -14.12 -5.99
N ALA A 11 -1.36 -13.87 -7.19
CA ALA A 11 -1.12 -12.63 -7.94
C ALA A 11 -1.69 -11.39 -7.24
N LEU A 12 -2.89 -11.49 -6.67
CA LEU A 12 -3.56 -10.37 -6.03
C LEU A 12 -2.77 -9.78 -4.82
N PRO A 13 -2.29 -10.57 -3.84
CA PRO A 13 -1.53 -10.03 -2.72
C PRO A 13 -0.21 -9.39 -3.12
N ILE A 14 0.53 -9.96 -4.09
CA ILE A 14 1.79 -9.40 -4.59
C ILE A 14 1.52 -8.07 -5.29
N SER A 15 0.57 -8.05 -6.22
CA SER A 15 0.21 -6.83 -6.97
C SER A 15 -0.29 -5.72 -6.05
N ALA A 16 -1.07 -6.07 -5.02
CA ALA A 16 -1.53 -5.11 -4.02
C ALA A 16 -0.38 -4.55 -3.19
N ALA A 17 0.58 -5.38 -2.79
CA ALA A 17 1.76 -4.94 -2.03
C ALA A 17 2.65 -4.00 -2.86
N GLU A 18 2.88 -4.30 -4.13
CA GLU A 18 3.67 -3.44 -5.03
C GLU A 18 3.02 -2.07 -5.23
N VAL A 19 1.72 -2.04 -5.47
CA VAL A 19 0.96 -0.79 -5.57
C VAL A 19 1.02 -0.02 -4.25
N THR A 20 0.90 -0.71 -3.11
CA THR A 20 1.00 -0.11 -1.77
C THR A 20 2.36 0.54 -1.56
N VAL A 21 3.46 -0.15 -1.90
CA VAL A 21 4.83 0.40 -1.76
C VAL A 21 5.02 1.63 -2.66
N VAL A 22 4.56 1.59 -3.90
CA VAL A 22 4.67 2.77 -4.78
C VAL A 22 3.92 3.97 -4.21
N PHE A 23 2.67 3.79 -3.80
CA PHE A 23 1.88 4.90 -3.23
C PHE A 23 2.36 5.33 -1.85
N GLY A 24 2.87 4.40 -1.04
CA GLY A 24 3.47 4.69 0.26
C GLY A 24 4.71 5.56 0.13
N LEU A 25 5.62 5.24 -0.80
CA LEU A 25 6.78 6.07 -1.12
C LEU A 25 6.37 7.46 -1.61
N PHE A 26 5.38 7.56 -2.51
CA PHE A 26 4.82 8.87 -2.90
C PHE A 26 4.26 9.63 -1.71
N GLY A 27 3.56 8.96 -0.81
CA GLY A 27 3.01 9.56 0.41
C GLY A 27 4.11 10.09 1.34
N LEU A 28 5.17 9.30 1.57
CA LEU A 28 6.31 9.70 2.39
C LEU A 28 7.06 10.89 1.80
N VAL A 29 7.35 10.87 0.50
CA VAL A 29 8.07 11.96 -0.18
C VAL A 29 7.22 13.24 -0.22
N SER A 30 5.99 13.16 -0.71
CA SER A 30 5.10 14.33 -0.79
C SER A 30 4.73 14.88 0.59
N GLY A 31 4.55 14.00 1.58
CA GLY A 31 4.34 14.37 2.97
C GLY A 31 5.52 15.12 3.58
N SER A 32 6.76 14.71 3.28
CA SER A 32 7.97 15.40 3.71
C SER A 32 8.10 16.79 3.06
N LEU A 33 7.81 16.90 1.76
CA LEU A 33 7.79 18.18 1.04
C LEU A 33 6.75 19.14 1.65
N TRP A 34 5.56 18.63 1.92
CA TRP A 34 4.50 19.41 2.58
C TRP A 34 4.89 19.79 4.01
N GLY A 35 5.45 18.86 4.79
CA GLY A 35 5.90 19.08 6.16
C GLY A 35 6.95 20.17 6.27
N ARG A 36 7.87 20.26 5.33
CA ARG A 36 8.84 21.35 5.23
C ARG A 36 8.15 22.72 5.12
N LYS A 37 7.09 22.80 4.34
CA LYS A 37 6.32 24.05 4.18
C LYS A 37 5.45 24.37 5.39
N ALA A 38 4.79 23.35 5.95
CA ALA A 38 3.81 23.52 7.02
C ALA A 38 4.46 23.67 8.43
N TRP A 39 5.52 22.92 8.68
CA TRP A 39 6.16 22.81 10.02
C TRP A 39 7.62 23.20 10.05
N GLY A 40 8.21 23.56 8.92
CA GLY A 40 9.61 23.98 8.81
C GLY A 40 10.64 22.84 8.81
N VAL A 41 10.22 21.59 8.94
CA VAL A 41 11.08 20.42 9.01
C VAL A 41 10.72 19.40 7.93
N TRP A 42 11.70 18.70 7.36
CA TRP A 42 11.49 17.68 6.33
C TRP A 42 10.93 16.39 6.92
N TRP A 43 11.39 16.03 8.10
CA TRP A 43 11.05 14.78 8.77
C TRP A 43 11.13 14.97 10.27
N GLN A 44 10.19 14.36 10.97
CA GLN A 44 10.22 14.19 12.41
C GLN A 44 9.84 12.75 12.74
N TRP A 45 10.55 12.15 13.69
CA TRP A 45 10.23 10.80 14.18
C TRP A 45 9.04 10.86 15.15
N ASP A 46 7.92 11.34 14.66
CA ASP A 46 6.66 11.26 15.39
C ASP A 46 5.97 9.91 15.16
N ALA A 47 4.94 9.61 15.95
CA ALA A 47 4.25 8.33 15.90
C ALA A 47 3.70 8.02 14.51
N ARG A 48 3.09 9.00 13.82
CA ARG A 48 2.47 8.79 12.52
C ARG A 48 3.51 8.52 11.42
N LEU A 49 4.55 9.36 11.35
CA LEU A 49 5.58 9.20 10.32
C LEU A 49 6.38 7.91 10.52
N THR A 50 6.71 7.60 11.79
CA THR A 50 7.42 6.36 12.14
C THR A 50 6.59 5.12 11.79
N MET A 51 5.30 5.11 12.15
CA MET A 51 4.43 3.97 11.83
C MET A 51 4.16 3.83 10.34
N ALA A 52 4.02 4.94 9.60
CA ALA A 52 3.89 4.90 8.15
C ALA A 52 5.16 4.36 7.48
N PHE A 53 6.33 4.78 7.94
CA PHE A 53 7.61 4.28 7.44
C PHE A 53 7.81 2.78 7.75
N LEU A 54 7.46 2.33 8.96
CA LEU A 54 7.50 0.91 9.33
C LEU A 54 6.55 0.07 8.47
N LEU A 55 5.34 0.58 8.21
CA LEU A 55 4.38 -0.08 7.33
C LEU A 55 4.96 -0.26 5.92
N GLU A 56 5.61 0.77 5.39
CA GLU A 56 6.30 0.72 4.10
C GLU A 56 7.39 -0.35 4.08
N LEU A 57 8.22 -0.42 5.12
CA LEU A 57 9.26 -1.44 5.24
C LEU A 57 8.69 -2.86 5.34
N ILE A 58 7.55 -3.05 5.99
CA ILE A 58 6.88 -4.35 6.08
C ILE A 58 6.44 -4.81 4.69
N PHE A 59 5.78 -3.96 3.90
CA PHE A 59 5.34 -4.32 2.55
C PHE A 59 6.51 -4.49 1.58
N PHE A 60 7.55 -3.67 1.70
CA PHE A 60 8.78 -3.86 0.94
C PHE A 60 9.45 -5.20 1.27
N GLY A 61 9.57 -5.53 2.56
CA GLY A 61 10.06 -6.84 3.01
C GLY A 61 9.20 -8.00 2.54
N TYR A 62 7.86 -7.83 2.54
CA TYR A 62 6.92 -8.80 1.97
C TYR A 62 7.27 -9.12 0.50
N ILE A 63 7.48 -8.08 -0.32
CA ILE A 63 7.83 -8.25 -1.74
C ILE A 63 9.16 -9.00 -1.90
N LEU A 64 10.17 -8.65 -1.10
CA LEU A 64 11.47 -9.34 -1.12
C LEU A 64 11.33 -10.82 -0.73
N VAL A 65 10.59 -11.12 0.33
CA VAL A 65 10.37 -12.51 0.76
C VAL A 65 9.61 -13.30 -0.29
N ARG A 66 8.62 -12.70 -0.95
CA ARG A 66 7.87 -13.37 -2.02
C ARG A 66 8.72 -13.66 -3.26
N ASN A 67 9.61 -12.75 -3.62
CA ASN A 67 10.42 -12.88 -4.84
C ASN A 67 11.68 -13.73 -4.64
N TYR A 68 12.26 -13.72 -3.45
CA TYR A 68 13.59 -14.30 -3.21
C TYR A 68 13.64 -15.31 -2.06
N GLY A 69 12.56 -15.52 -1.32
CA GLY A 69 12.58 -16.31 -0.08
C GLY A 69 12.66 -17.83 -0.25
N GLY A 70 12.53 -18.37 -1.45
CA GLY A 70 12.62 -19.79 -1.71
C GLY A 70 11.49 -20.64 -1.08
N PRO A 71 11.64 -21.99 -1.07
CA PRO A 71 10.63 -22.88 -0.53
C PRO A 71 10.39 -22.63 0.97
N GLY A 72 9.12 -22.49 1.36
CA GLY A 72 8.73 -22.25 2.76
C GLY A 72 8.60 -20.79 3.17
N ALA A 73 9.06 -19.83 2.37
CA ALA A 73 8.89 -18.40 2.62
C ALA A 73 7.44 -17.92 2.54
N GLU A 74 6.54 -18.71 1.96
CA GLU A 74 5.13 -18.37 1.78
C GLU A 74 4.42 -18.06 3.10
N LYS A 75 4.72 -18.83 4.16
CA LYS A 75 4.13 -18.61 5.49
C LYS A 75 4.61 -17.31 6.11
N LEU A 76 5.90 -16.98 5.94
CA LEU A 76 6.47 -15.73 6.40
C LEU A 76 5.87 -14.54 5.64
N ALA A 77 5.78 -14.64 4.31
CA ALA A 77 5.15 -13.62 3.49
C ALA A 77 3.67 -13.42 3.89
N ALA A 78 2.91 -14.49 4.08
CA ALA A 78 1.52 -14.39 4.53
C ALA A 78 1.41 -13.68 5.89
N ALA A 79 2.28 -14.03 6.84
CA ALA A 79 2.33 -13.37 8.14
C ALA A 79 2.66 -11.88 8.03
N MET A 80 3.62 -11.51 7.17
CA MET A 80 3.97 -10.10 6.91
C MET A 80 2.82 -9.34 6.26
N GLY A 81 2.10 -9.94 5.30
CA GLY A 81 0.93 -9.33 4.67
C GLY A 81 -0.20 -9.06 5.65
N ILE A 82 -0.52 -10.04 6.52
CA ILE A 82 -1.53 -9.90 7.56
C ILE A 82 -1.10 -8.84 8.59
N PHE A 83 0.15 -8.87 9.04
CA PHE A 83 0.68 -7.92 10.00
C PHE A 83 0.69 -6.50 9.44
N GLY A 84 1.13 -6.33 8.18
CA GLY A 84 1.10 -5.03 7.49
C GLY A 84 -0.31 -4.49 7.36
N GLY A 85 -1.26 -5.31 6.89
CA GLY A 85 -2.67 -4.93 6.80
C GLY A 85 -3.27 -4.55 8.15
N ALA A 86 -2.98 -5.32 9.21
CA ALA A 86 -3.43 -5.01 10.57
C ALA A 86 -2.79 -3.73 11.13
N THR A 87 -1.56 -3.38 10.71
CA THR A 87 -0.85 -2.17 11.16
C THR A 87 -1.43 -0.89 10.54
N ALA A 88 -2.02 -0.95 9.33
CA ALA A 88 -2.54 0.23 8.63
C ALA A 88 -3.54 1.08 9.46
N PRO A 89 -4.56 0.53 10.15
CA PRO A 89 -5.43 1.32 11.01
C PRO A 89 -4.71 1.95 12.20
N PHE A 90 -3.61 1.36 12.69
CA PHE A 90 -2.79 1.95 13.76
C PHE A 90 -2.04 3.19 13.28
N VAL A 91 -1.55 3.20 12.04
CA VAL A 91 -0.96 4.41 11.43
C VAL A 91 -1.96 5.56 11.47
N TYR A 92 -3.21 5.30 11.11
CA TYR A 92 -4.27 6.31 11.15
C TYR A 92 -4.57 6.78 12.57
N LYS A 93 -4.66 5.87 13.54
CA LYS A 93 -5.01 6.18 14.93
C LYS A 93 -3.84 6.66 15.78
N SER A 94 -2.61 6.51 15.34
CA SER A 94 -1.40 6.88 16.09
C SER A 94 -1.40 8.34 16.58
N VAL A 95 -1.97 9.26 15.78
CA VAL A 95 -2.06 10.69 16.12
C VAL A 95 -3.02 11.00 17.30
N ASP A 96 -3.95 10.10 17.58
CA ASP A 96 -4.89 10.25 18.69
C ASP A 96 -4.28 9.75 20.01
N TRP A 97 -3.36 8.77 19.94
CA TRP A 97 -2.79 8.11 21.12
C TRP A 97 -1.46 8.70 21.56
N TRP A 98 -0.67 9.24 20.63
CA TRP A 98 0.64 9.80 20.94
C TRP A 98 0.73 11.29 20.60
N ARG A 99 1.70 11.94 21.22
CA ARG A 99 2.08 13.31 20.84
C ARG A 99 2.72 13.31 19.45
N THR A 100 2.18 14.13 18.56
CA THR A 100 2.63 14.24 17.18
C THR A 100 2.44 15.67 16.69
N VAL A 101 3.20 16.07 15.67
CA VAL A 101 3.00 17.34 14.95
C VAL A 101 1.78 17.30 14.03
N HIS A 102 1.30 16.10 13.71
CA HIS A 102 0.12 15.95 12.87
C HIS A 102 -1.14 16.33 13.64
N PRO A 103 -2.09 17.02 12.99
CA PRO A 103 -3.37 17.30 13.59
C PRO A 103 -4.12 15.99 13.88
N LYS A 104 -4.89 15.98 14.96
CA LYS A 104 -5.76 14.84 15.29
C LYS A 104 -6.71 14.53 14.14
N THR A 105 -6.89 13.27 13.87
CA THR A 105 -7.77 12.81 12.77
C THR A 105 -9.23 13.05 13.15
N SER A 106 -9.77 14.13 12.64
CA SER A 106 -11.19 14.46 12.81
C SER A 106 -11.88 14.60 11.44
N VAL A 107 -11.64 13.63 10.53
CA VAL A 107 -12.29 13.65 9.20
C VAL A 107 -13.80 13.82 9.36
N MET A 108 -14.43 13.05 10.26
CA MET A 108 -15.88 13.13 10.51
C MET A 108 -16.34 14.48 11.09
N THR A 109 -15.55 15.12 11.95
CA THR A 109 -15.88 16.43 12.52
C THR A 109 -15.57 17.59 11.58
N THR A 110 -14.64 17.40 10.66
CA THR A 110 -14.27 18.39 9.65
C THR A 110 -15.25 18.37 8.47
N LEU A 111 -15.89 17.21 8.22
CA LEU A 111 -16.91 17.05 7.17
C LEU A 111 -18.03 18.11 7.24
N GLY A 112 -18.48 18.45 8.44
CA GLY A 112 -19.55 19.46 8.64
C GLY A 112 -19.10 20.93 8.60
N LYS A 113 -17.78 21.19 8.57
CA LYS A 113 -17.21 22.56 8.62
C LYS A 113 -16.51 23.00 7.34
N THR A 114 -16.36 22.09 6.39
CA THR A 114 -15.66 22.34 5.12
C THR A 114 -16.63 22.89 4.08
N SER A 115 -16.21 23.89 3.30
CA SER A 115 -17.06 24.44 2.24
C SER A 115 -17.41 23.35 1.20
N PRO A 116 -18.61 23.41 0.59
CA PRO A 116 -19.02 22.43 -0.42
C PRO A 116 -18.04 22.32 -1.60
N GLU A 117 -17.43 23.43 -2.00
CA GLU A 117 -16.47 23.47 -3.10
C GLU A 117 -15.22 22.64 -2.81
N MET A 118 -14.68 22.71 -1.58
CA MET A 118 -13.56 21.88 -1.16
C MET A 118 -13.93 20.40 -1.15
N TRP A 119 -15.19 20.07 -0.82
CA TRP A 119 -15.67 18.70 -0.85
C TRP A 119 -15.68 18.11 -2.27
N TYR A 120 -16.13 18.86 -3.25
CA TYR A 120 -16.08 18.39 -4.64
C TYR A 120 -14.65 18.10 -5.09
N VAL A 121 -13.70 18.95 -4.72
CA VAL A 121 -12.27 18.73 -5.03
C VAL A 121 -11.75 17.45 -4.33
N VAL A 122 -12.03 17.28 -3.05
CA VAL A 122 -11.58 16.10 -2.28
C VAL A 122 -12.18 14.82 -2.88
N LEU A 123 -13.48 14.80 -3.17
CA LEU A 123 -14.15 13.65 -3.77
C LEU A 123 -13.60 13.34 -5.15
N PHE A 124 -13.41 14.35 -6.00
CA PHE A 124 -12.83 14.18 -7.32
C PHE A 124 -11.40 13.61 -7.26
N CYS A 125 -10.53 14.18 -6.43
CA CYS A 125 -9.17 13.69 -6.24
C CYS A 125 -9.15 12.26 -5.68
N THR A 126 -10.01 11.97 -4.69
CA THR A 126 -10.11 10.63 -4.12
C THR A 126 -10.58 9.61 -5.16
N ALA A 127 -11.62 9.93 -5.93
CA ALA A 127 -12.13 9.05 -6.99
C ALA A 127 -11.05 8.81 -8.07
N THR A 128 -10.31 9.85 -8.46
CA THR A 128 -9.22 9.74 -9.43
C THR A 128 -8.10 8.83 -8.94
N ILE A 129 -7.66 8.99 -7.68
CA ILE A 129 -6.63 8.14 -7.08
C ILE A 129 -7.11 6.70 -6.99
N LEU A 130 -8.34 6.45 -6.52
CA LEU A 130 -8.90 5.10 -6.41
C LEU A 130 -9.02 4.43 -7.78
N LEU A 131 -9.47 5.17 -8.80
CA LEU A 131 -9.52 4.66 -10.18
C LEU A 131 -8.11 4.31 -10.68
N PHE A 132 -7.15 5.19 -10.47
CA PHE A 132 -5.76 4.95 -10.90
C PHE A 132 -5.15 3.74 -10.17
N MET A 133 -5.35 3.62 -8.86
CA MET A 133 -4.94 2.43 -8.10
C MET A 133 -5.59 1.15 -8.63
N GLY A 134 -6.89 1.19 -8.91
CA GLY A 134 -7.63 0.07 -9.46
C GLY A 134 -7.12 -0.36 -10.84
N LEU A 135 -6.80 0.60 -11.71
CA LEU A 135 -6.21 0.33 -13.02
C LEU A 135 -4.81 -0.28 -12.91
N LEU A 136 -3.95 0.26 -12.03
CA LEU A 136 -2.62 -0.31 -11.79
C LEU A 136 -2.71 -1.73 -11.25
N LEU A 137 -3.59 -1.96 -10.28
CA LEU A 137 -3.80 -3.28 -9.70
C LEU A 137 -4.29 -4.27 -10.77
N ALA A 138 -5.27 -3.89 -11.58
CA ALA A 138 -5.76 -4.73 -12.67
C ALA A 138 -4.66 -5.03 -13.71
N ALA A 139 -3.84 -4.04 -14.06
CA ALA A 139 -2.72 -4.24 -14.98
C ALA A 139 -1.67 -5.20 -14.39
N ARG A 140 -1.34 -5.07 -13.11
CA ARG A 140 -0.38 -5.96 -12.43
C ARG A 140 -0.90 -7.39 -12.32
N ILE A 141 -2.17 -7.59 -11.99
CA ILE A 141 -2.77 -8.92 -11.95
C ILE A 141 -2.68 -9.58 -13.32
N ARG A 142 -3.04 -8.87 -14.40
CA ARG A 142 -2.93 -9.39 -15.77
C ARG A 142 -1.50 -9.76 -16.16
N LEU A 143 -0.51 -8.96 -15.75
CA LEU A 143 0.90 -9.27 -16.00
C LEU A 143 1.34 -10.56 -15.29
N GLU A 144 0.94 -10.76 -14.04
CA GLU A 144 1.25 -11.99 -13.30
C GLU A 144 0.55 -13.22 -13.90
N GLU A 145 -0.69 -13.08 -14.34
CA GLU A 145 -1.41 -14.15 -15.07
C GLU A 145 -0.69 -14.53 -16.37
N GLN A 146 -0.23 -13.54 -17.14
CA GLN A 146 0.52 -13.78 -18.38
C GLN A 146 1.88 -14.42 -18.14
N ARG A 147 2.59 -14.03 -17.07
CA ARG A 147 3.86 -14.66 -16.68
C ARG A 147 3.65 -16.11 -16.31
N ALA A 148 2.66 -16.42 -15.49
CA ALA A 148 2.34 -17.79 -15.11
C ALA A 148 1.99 -18.66 -16.32
N ALA A 149 1.23 -18.13 -17.28
CA ALA A 149 0.90 -18.84 -18.51
C ALA A 149 2.14 -19.10 -19.41
N LEU A 150 3.09 -18.15 -19.45
CA LEU A 150 4.36 -18.34 -20.14
C LEU A 150 5.22 -19.42 -19.48
N ASP A 151 5.32 -19.41 -18.15
CA ASP A 151 6.09 -20.40 -17.40
C ASP A 151 5.54 -21.82 -17.64
N GLU A 152 4.21 -22.00 -17.68
CA GLU A 152 3.58 -23.27 -18.04
C GLU A 152 3.94 -23.73 -19.46
N LEU A 153 3.98 -22.80 -20.44
CA LEU A 153 4.37 -23.12 -21.79
C LEU A 153 5.85 -23.53 -21.93
N TYR A 154 6.74 -22.89 -21.18
CA TYR A 154 8.15 -23.27 -21.15
C TYR A 154 8.35 -24.65 -20.53
N LEU A 155 7.69 -24.96 -19.43
CA LEU A 155 7.75 -26.29 -18.81
C LEU A 155 7.22 -27.38 -19.76
N ALA A 156 6.12 -27.12 -20.46
CA ALA A 156 5.56 -28.07 -21.46
C ALA A 156 6.42 -28.26 -22.73
N ALA A 157 7.34 -27.33 -22.98
CA ALA A 157 8.25 -27.43 -24.14
C ALA A 157 9.56 -28.15 -23.81
N GLU A 158 9.89 -28.31 -22.51
CA GLU A 158 11.07 -29.04 -22.05
C GLU A 158 10.81 -30.55 -21.85
N ASP A 159 9.53 -30.97 -21.76
CA ASP A 159 9.11 -32.39 -21.73
C ASP A 159 8.93 -32.96 -23.13
#